data_6e11d608344294bb1194ad6e3c6d56da
#
_entry.id   6e11d608344294bb1194ad6e3c6d56da
#
_cell.length_a   1.000
_cell.length_b   1.000
_cell.length_c   1.000
_cell.angle_alpha   90.00
_cell.angle_beta   90.00
_cell.angle_gamma   90.00
#
_symmetry.space_group_name_H-M   'P 1'
#
loop_
_entity.id
_entity.type
_entity.pdbx_description
1 polymer ?
#
loop_
_entity_poly.entity_id
_entity_poly.type
_entity_poly.pdbx_seq_one_letter_code
_entity_poly.pdbx_strand_id
1 'polypeptide(L)'
;MLYPEKFEVIVVGCGHAGAEAALAAARMGRRTLLVTHNVETIGQLSCNPSIGGIGKGHLVKELDAMGGAMGVVTDEAGIQFRILNGSKGAAVQATRAQIDRQLYRRAMRERIEGQENLSVFQQAVDDLIVENGRVAGIVTQTGFCFSAQAVVLCAGTFLNGMVHIGLEHYQAGRVGDPASVRLAERLKELGMPQGRLKTGTPARIDGRTIDFSKCEEQWGDLDPVPCLLYTSDAA
;
A
#
# COMPACT_ATOMS: atom_id res chain seq x y z
N MET A 1 -11.18 11.40 23.21
CA MET A 1 -11.44 10.24 24.11
C MET A 1 -10.22 9.35 24.07
N LEU A 2 -9.62 9.02 25.21
CA LEU A 2 -8.47 8.12 25.29
C LEU A 2 -8.95 6.66 25.16
N TYR A 3 -8.36 5.91 24.24
CA TYR A 3 -8.59 4.47 24.12
C TYR A 3 -7.86 3.75 25.25
N PRO A 4 -8.50 2.79 25.92
CA PRO A 4 -7.94 2.21 27.17
C PRO A 4 -6.71 1.34 26.96
N GLU A 5 -6.59 0.72 25.78
CA GLU A 5 -5.44 -0.14 25.48
C GLU A 5 -4.27 0.68 24.88
N LYS A 6 -3.06 0.26 25.23
CA LYS A 6 -1.82 0.81 24.67
C LYS A 6 -1.25 -0.16 23.64
N PHE A 7 -0.84 0.37 22.51
CA PHE A 7 -0.17 -0.40 21.47
C PHE A 7 1.35 -0.21 21.54
N GLU A 8 2.10 -1.15 21.01
CA GLU A 8 3.54 -0.97 20.82
C GLU A 8 3.81 -0.24 19.51
N VAL A 9 3.06 -0.60 18.47
CA VAL A 9 3.16 0.02 17.15
C VAL A 9 1.78 0.43 16.65
N ILE A 10 1.68 1.64 16.11
CA ILE A 10 0.51 2.06 15.33
C ILE A 10 0.96 2.31 13.89
N VAL A 11 0.27 1.70 12.93
CA VAL A 11 0.48 1.94 11.51
C VAL A 11 -0.69 2.73 10.95
N VAL A 12 -0.40 3.87 10.32
CA VAL A 12 -1.41 4.77 9.74
C VAL A 12 -1.44 4.61 8.22
N GLY A 13 -2.57 4.15 7.71
CA GLY A 13 -2.79 3.86 6.29
C GLY A 13 -2.55 2.40 5.93
N CYS A 14 -3.45 1.82 5.16
CA CYS A 14 -3.41 0.42 4.74
C CYS A 14 -3.33 0.25 3.20
N GLY A 15 -2.43 1.02 2.58
CA GLY A 15 -1.90 0.72 1.25
C GLY A 15 -0.83 -0.37 1.32
N HIS A 16 -0.04 -0.54 0.26
CA HIS A 16 1.01 -1.55 0.23
C HIS A 16 2.01 -1.45 1.40
N ALA A 17 2.54 -0.25 1.63
CA ALA A 17 3.52 -0.03 2.69
C ALA A 17 2.94 -0.26 4.09
N GLY A 18 1.70 0.21 4.34
CA GLY A 18 1.07 0.03 5.63
C GLY A 18 0.65 -1.40 5.93
N ALA A 19 0.18 -2.13 4.93
CA ALA A 19 -0.12 -3.56 5.08
C ALA A 19 1.14 -4.34 5.48
N GLU A 20 2.25 -4.16 4.76
CA GLU A 20 3.52 -4.82 5.07
C GLU A 20 4.07 -4.43 6.45
N ALA A 21 4.05 -3.14 6.78
CA ALA A 21 4.52 -2.65 8.08
C ALA A 21 3.70 -3.22 9.24
N ALA A 22 2.38 -3.27 9.11
CA ALA A 22 1.49 -3.79 10.15
C ALA A 22 1.68 -5.30 10.35
N LEU A 23 1.70 -6.06 9.25
CA LEU A 23 1.94 -7.49 9.28
C LEU A 23 3.33 -7.82 9.86
N ALA A 24 4.38 -7.08 9.48
CA ALA A 24 5.72 -7.28 10.00
C ALA A 24 5.79 -7.04 11.51
N ALA A 25 5.25 -5.92 11.99
CA ALA A 25 5.23 -5.61 13.42
C ALA A 25 4.47 -6.68 14.23
N ALA A 26 3.31 -7.10 13.74
CA ALA A 26 2.48 -8.10 14.39
C ALA A 26 3.15 -9.50 14.41
N ARG A 27 3.79 -9.92 13.29
CA ARG A 27 4.58 -11.19 13.24
C ARG A 27 5.76 -11.19 14.22
N MET A 28 6.34 -10.02 14.51
CA MET A 28 7.36 -9.86 15.53
C MET A 28 6.80 -9.90 16.96
N GLY A 29 5.53 -10.26 17.14
CA GLY A 29 4.85 -10.33 18.43
C GLY A 29 4.51 -8.98 19.04
N ARG A 30 4.54 -7.88 18.25
CA ARG A 30 4.19 -6.56 18.76
C ARG A 30 2.70 -6.32 18.67
N ARG A 31 2.11 -5.85 19.78
CA ARG A 31 0.71 -5.44 19.79
C ARG A 31 0.54 -4.21 18.90
N THR A 32 -0.02 -4.45 17.70
CA THR A 32 -0.07 -3.51 16.60
C THR A 32 -1.49 -3.04 16.33
N LEU A 33 -1.66 -1.75 16.11
CA LEU A 33 -2.90 -1.15 15.59
C LEU A 33 -2.68 -0.64 14.18
N LEU A 34 -3.49 -1.12 13.24
CA LEU A 34 -3.56 -0.58 11.89
C LEU A 34 -4.78 0.35 11.79
N VAL A 35 -4.54 1.61 11.48
CA VAL A 35 -5.60 2.61 11.32
C VAL A 35 -5.72 3.00 9.85
N THR A 36 -6.89 2.84 9.28
CA THR A 36 -7.18 3.20 7.89
C THR A 36 -8.51 3.95 7.79
N HIS A 37 -8.60 4.90 6.87
CA HIS A 37 -9.85 5.65 6.65
C HIS A 37 -11.00 4.77 6.12
N ASN A 38 -10.67 3.68 5.42
CA ASN A 38 -11.66 2.76 4.88
C ASN A 38 -11.08 1.34 4.76
N VAL A 39 -11.65 0.39 5.49
CA VAL A 39 -11.24 -1.02 5.47
C VAL A 39 -11.51 -1.70 4.13
N GLU A 40 -12.51 -1.23 3.39
CA GLU A 40 -12.82 -1.75 2.05
C GLU A 40 -11.73 -1.40 1.01
N THR A 41 -10.80 -0.52 1.34
CA THR A 41 -9.69 -0.13 0.48
C THR A 41 -8.34 -0.69 0.91
N ILE A 42 -8.33 -1.66 1.83
CA ILE A 42 -7.13 -2.41 2.19
C ILE A 42 -6.52 -3.05 0.94
N GLY A 43 -5.21 -2.90 0.75
CA GLY A 43 -4.51 -3.43 -0.42
C GLY A 43 -4.91 -2.83 -1.77
N GLN A 44 -5.55 -1.66 -1.79
CA GLN A 44 -6.05 -1.04 -3.02
C GLN A 44 -4.95 -0.79 -4.05
N LEU A 45 -5.08 -1.39 -5.21
CA LEU A 45 -4.24 -1.14 -6.38
C LEU A 45 -4.75 0.09 -7.14
N SER A 46 -4.34 1.28 -6.72
CA SER A 46 -4.91 2.56 -7.19
C SER A 46 -4.56 2.90 -8.64
N CYS A 47 -3.35 2.53 -9.07
CA CYS A 47 -2.86 2.73 -10.44
C CYS A 47 -3.22 1.54 -11.34
N ASN A 48 -2.25 1.06 -12.10
CA ASN A 48 -2.41 -0.20 -12.83
C ASN A 48 -2.52 -1.35 -11.83
N PRO A 49 -3.42 -2.30 -12.05
CA PRO A 49 -3.53 -3.49 -11.23
C PRO A 49 -2.37 -4.45 -11.54
N SER A 50 -1.16 -4.03 -11.22
CA SER A 50 0.06 -4.81 -11.44
C SER A 50 1.04 -4.65 -10.28
N ILE A 51 1.73 -5.73 -9.97
CA ILE A 51 2.81 -5.79 -9.00
C ILE A 51 4.10 -6.18 -9.72
N GLY A 52 5.21 -5.59 -9.32
CA GLY A 52 6.51 -5.85 -9.90
C GLY A 52 6.93 -4.81 -10.94
N GLY A 53 7.79 -5.23 -11.86
CA GLY A 53 8.52 -4.35 -12.75
C GLY A 53 9.87 -3.92 -12.20
N ILE A 54 10.63 -3.16 -13.00
CA ILE A 54 11.98 -2.70 -12.62
C ILE A 54 11.90 -1.81 -11.38
N GLY A 55 12.72 -2.10 -10.38
CA GLY A 55 12.68 -1.46 -9.07
C GLY A 55 11.64 -2.09 -8.14
N LYS A 56 10.35 -1.99 -8.44
CA LYS A 56 9.30 -2.54 -7.57
C LYS A 56 9.42 -4.07 -7.41
N GLY A 57 9.70 -4.81 -8.50
CA GLY A 57 9.86 -6.27 -8.44
C GLY A 57 11.03 -6.70 -7.55
N HIS A 58 12.12 -5.93 -7.54
CA HIS A 58 13.25 -6.19 -6.65
C HIS A 58 12.86 -6.02 -5.18
N LEU A 59 12.17 -4.91 -4.86
CA LEU A 59 11.69 -4.66 -3.50
C LEU A 59 10.65 -5.70 -3.04
N VAL A 60 9.78 -6.17 -3.93
CA VAL A 60 8.82 -7.24 -3.60
C VAL A 60 9.55 -8.52 -3.20
N LYS A 61 10.60 -8.91 -3.91
CA LYS A 61 11.41 -10.09 -3.57
C LYS A 61 12.18 -9.92 -2.27
N GLU A 62 12.67 -8.73 -1.97
CA GLU A 62 13.29 -8.43 -0.67
C GLU A 62 12.28 -8.54 0.48
N LEU A 63 11.06 -8.00 0.30
CA LEU A 63 9.98 -8.13 1.27
C LEU A 63 9.56 -9.58 1.46
N ASP A 64 9.44 -10.35 0.38
CA ASP A 64 9.11 -11.76 0.41
C ASP A 64 10.14 -12.58 1.21
N ALA A 65 11.43 -12.33 0.98
CA ALA A 65 12.51 -12.96 1.75
C ALA A 65 12.44 -12.67 3.27
N MET A 66 11.78 -11.59 3.66
CA MET A 66 11.50 -11.22 5.06
C MET A 66 10.13 -11.69 5.55
N GLY A 67 9.43 -12.52 4.78
CA GLY A 67 8.09 -13.01 5.10
C GLY A 67 6.98 -12.00 4.80
N GLY A 68 7.17 -11.09 3.84
CA GLY A 68 6.15 -10.15 3.39
C GLY A 68 4.96 -10.81 2.71
N ALA A 69 3.83 -10.14 2.68
CA ALA A 69 2.59 -10.67 2.12
C ALA A 69 2.43 -10.34 0.63
N MET A 70 3.06 -9.28 0.14
CA MET A 70 2.81 -8.75 -1.21
C MET A 70 3.13 -9.76 -2.31
N GLY A 71 4.23 -10.51 -2.20
CA GLY A 71 4.60 -11.55 -3.16
C GLY A 71 3.55 -12.66 -3.22
N VAL A 72 3.22 -13.22 -2.06
CA VAL A 72 2.21 -14.30 -1.91
C VAL A 72 0.86 -13.88 -2.47
N VAL A 73 0.34 -12.73 -2.05
CA VAL A 73 -0.96 -12.20 -2.52
C VAL A 73 -0.94 -11.89 -4.02
N THR A 74 0.22 -11.51 -4.55
CA THR A 74 0.39 -11.29 -6.00
C THR A 74 0.25 -12.59 -6.77
N ASP A 75 0.85 -13.66 -6.31
CA ASP A 75 0.80 -14.95 -7.00
C ASP A 75 -0.58 -15.59 -6.89
N GLU A 76 -1.32 -15.37 -5.79
CA GLU A 76 -2.71 -15.79 -5.64
C GLU A 76 -3.70 -15.04 -6.54
N ALA A 77 -3.44 -13.76 -6.78
CA ALA A 77 -4.35 -12.88 -7.54
C ALA A 77 -3.85 -12.55 -8.95
N GLY A 78 -2.73 -13.13 -9.38
CA GLY A 78 -2.10 -12.88 -10.66
C GLY A 78 -2.89 -13.49 -11.82
N ILE A 79 -3.03 -12.73 -12.90
CA ILE A 79 -3.69 -13.18 -14.15
C ILE A 79 -2.73 -13.27 -15.33
N GLN A 80 -1.57 -12.61 -15.24
CA GLN A 80 -0.51 -12.67 -16.24
C GLN A 80 0.82 -12.34 -15.59
N PHE A 81 1.84 -13.13 -15.88
CA PHE A 81 3.20 -12.91 -15.40
C PHE A 81 4.14 -12.73 -16.57
N ARG A 82 5.11 -11.85 -16.43
CA ARG A 82 6.13 -11.61 -17.45
C ARG A 82 7.43 -11.12 -16.81
N ILE A 83 8.54 -11.67 -17.28
CA ILE A 83 9.86 -11.13 -16.96
C ILE A 83 10.16 -9.96 -17.89
N LEU A 84 10.30 -8.79 -17.33
CA LEU A 84 10.75 -7.59 -18.04
C LEU A 84 12.26 -7.64 -18.21
N ASN A 85 12.75 -7.12 -19.33
CA ASN A 85 14.18 -7.10 -19.68
C ASN A 85 14.86 -8.48 -19.70
N GLY A 86 14.15 -9.53 -20.06
CA GLY A 86 14.66 -10.90 -20.12
C GLY A 86 15.92 -11.06 -20.99
N SER A 87 16.12 -10.20 -22.00
CA SER A 87 17.33 -10.15 -22.84
C SER A 87 18.49 -9.34 -22.25
N LYS A 88 18.34 -8.75 -21.08
CA LYS A 88 19.34 -7.93 -20.39
C LYS A 88 20.00 -8.72 -19.25
N GLY A 89 21.01 -8.12 -18.62
CA GLY A 89 21.65 -8.73 -17.45
C GLY A 89 20.71 -8.90 -16.26
N ALA A 90 20.96 -9.89 -15.40
CA ALA A 90 20.09 -10.29 -14.29
C ALA A 90 19.71 -9.13 -13.34
N ALA A 91 20.59 -8.16 -13.14
CA ALA A 91 20.35 -7.02 -12.26
C ALA A 91 19.17 -6.11 -12.69
N VAL A 92 18.75 -6.17 -13.94
CA VAL A 92 17.64 -5.37 -14.48
C VAL A 92 16.45 -6.23 -14.92
N GLN A 93 16.53 -7.55 -14.76
CA GLN A 93 15.40 -8.42 -14.96
C GLN A 93 14.45 -8.32 -13.77
N ALA A 94 13.16 -8.23 -14.03
CA ALA A 94 12.16 -8.13 -12.98
C ALA A 94 10.84 -8.78 -13.40
N THR A 95 10.29 -9.60 -12.52
CA THR A 95 8.94 -10.13 -12.68
C THR A 95 7.92 -9.01 -12.58
N ARG A 96 6.93 -9.04 -13.47
CA ARG A 96 5.74 -8.20 -13.41
C ARG A 96 4.50 -9.06 -13.55
N ALA A 97 3.61 -8.99 -12.56
CA ALA A 97 2.32 -9.64 -12.59
C ALA A 97 1.21 -8.64 -12.86
N GLN A 98 0.30 -8.94 -13.78
CA GLN A 98 -1.00 -8.29 -13.86
C GLN A 98 -1.92 -8.98 -12.87
N ILE A 99 -2.73 -8.20 -12.18
CA ILE A 99 -3.45 -8.64 -10.99
C ILE A 99 -4.96 -8.47 -11.16
N ASP A 100 -5.73 -9.45 -10.75
CA ASP A 100 -7.13 -9.22 -10.43
C ASP A 100 -7.22 -8.38 -9.15
N ARG A 101 -7.71 -7.15 -9.28
CA ARG A 101 -7.76 -6.20 -8.17
C ARG A 101 -8.67 -6.65 -7.03
N GLN A 102 -9.75 -7.34 -7.34
CA GLN A 102 -10.71 -7.78 -6.32
C GLN A 102 -10.13 -8.95 -5.53
N LEU A 103 -9.55 -9.92 -6.22
CA LEU A 103 -8.87 -11.06 -5.57
C LEU A 103 -7.71 -10.58 -4.69
N TYR A 104 -6.88 -9.66 -5.18
CA TYR A 104 -5.76 -9.11 -4.40
C TYR A 104 -6.22 -8.41 -3.12
N ARG A 105 -7.25 -7.56 -3.22
CA ARG A 105 -7.80 -6.88 -2.04
C ARG A 105 -8.37 -7.85 -1.02
N ARG A 106 -9.12 -8.84 -1.49
CA ARG A 106 -9.67 -9.89 -0.65
C ARG A 106 -8.58 -10.67 0.07
N ALA A 107 -7.61 -11.19 -0.65
CA ALA A 107 -6.52 -11.97 -0.09
C ALA A 107 -5.64 -11.15 0.89
N MET A 108 -5.37 -9.87 0.61
CA MET A 108 -4.66 -8.98 1.53
C MET A 108 -5.46 -8.71 2.80
N ARG A 109 -6.76 -8.47 2.67
CA ARG A 109 -7.66 -8.25 3.80
C ARG A 109 -7.74 -9.48 4.71
N GLU A 110 -7.91 -10.67 4.15
CA GLU A 110 -7.94 -11.94 4.89
C GLU A 110 -6.65 -12.14 5.71
N ARG A 111 -5.49 -11.78 5.15
CA ARG A 111 -4.21 -11.84 5.88
C ARG A 111 -4.13 -10.85 7.03
N ILE A 112 -4.60 -9.64 6.81
CA ILE A 112 -4.58 -8.59 7.85
C ILE A 112 -5.55 -8.94 8.98
N GLU A 113 -6.76 -9.34 8.66
CA GLU A 113 -7.78 -9.69 9.64
C GLU A 113 -7.44 -10.99 10.40
N GLY A 114 -6.73 -11.92 9.76
CA GLY A 114 -6.28 -13.18 10.38
C GLY A 114 -4.96 -13.10 11.14
N GLN A 115 -4.25 -11.95 11.10
CA GLN A 115 -2.93 -11.82 11.74
C GLN A 115 -3.06 -11.64 13.25
N GLU A 116 -2.45 -12.55 14.02
CA GLU A 116 -2.32 -12.40 15.47
C GLU A 116 -1.58 -11.11 15.84
N ASN A 117 -1.89 -10.52 16.99
CA ASN A 117 -1.34 -9.25 17.49
C ASN A 117 -1.64 -8.01 16.64
N LEU A 118 -2.55 -8.10 15.66
CA LEU A 118 -2.96 -7.00 14.78
C LEU A 118 -4.43 -6.67 15.00
N SER A 119 -4.70 -5.44 15.41
CA SER A 119 -6.04 -4.86 15.46
C SER A 119 -6.21 -3.86 14.32
N VAL A 120 -7.41 -3.80 13.74
CA VAL A 120 -7.74 -2.83 12.68
C VAL A 120 -8.78 -1.85 13.18
N PHE A 121 -8.57 -0.56 12.92
CA PHE A 121 -9.50 0.49 13.28
C PHE A 121 -9.79 1.40 12.09
N GLN A 122 -11.07 1.58 11.76
CA GLN A 122 -11.48 2.39 10.63
C GLN A 122 -11.75 3.82 11.04
N GLN A 123 -10.79 4.70 10.84
CA GLN A 123 -10.94 6.16 10.86
C GLN A 123 -9.77 6.85 10.15
N ALA A 124 -9.96 8.10 9.74
CA ALA A 124 -8.86 8.95 9.34
C ALA A 124 -8.09 9.44 10.58
N VAL A 125 -6.78 9.57 10.44
CA VAL A 125 -5.88 10.14 11.46
C VAL A 125 -5.65 11.61 11.11
N ASP A 126 -5.92 12.48 12.06
CA ASP A 126 -5.80 13.93 11.91
C ASP A 126 -4.56 14.52 12.59
N ASP A 127 -4.07 13.86 13.66
CA ASP A 127 -2.97 14.43 14.45
C ASP A 127 -2.07 13.35 15.06
N LEU A 128 -0.88 13.78 15.48
CA LEU A 128 0.09 12.98 16.21
C LEU A 128 0.20 13.52 17.66
N ILE A 129 0.14 12.61 18.63
CA ILE A 129 0.45 12.93 20.02
C ILE A 129 1.96 12.98 20.14
N VAL A 130 2.49 14.13 20.55
CA VAL A 130 3.93 14.35 20.77
C VAL A 130 4.15 14.76 22.21
N GLU A 131 4.96 13.99 22.93
CA GLU A 131 5.32 14.23 24.31
C GLU A 131 6.85 14.25 24.46
N ASN A 132 7.39 15.31 25.05
CA ASN A 132 8.85 15.48 25.23
C ASN A 132 9.67 15.28 23.94
N GLY A 133 9.15 15.77 22.79
CA GLY A 133 9.82 15.66 21.50
C GLY A 133 9.75 14.27 20.84
N ARG A 134 8.96 13.35 21.37
CA ARG A 134 8.76 12.00 20.85
C ARG A 134 7.30 11.74 20.51
N VAL A 135 7.04 11.02 19.44
CA VAL A 135 5.68 10.58 19.11
C VAL A 135 5.24 9.55 20.14
N ALA A 136 4.07 9.77 20.74
CA ALA A 136 3.46 8.94 21.79
C ALA A 136 2.12 8.32 21.36
N GLY A 137 1.62 8.65 20.16
CA GLY A 137 0.37 8.14 19.65
C GLY A 137 -0.23 8.96 18.53
N ILE A 138 -1.51 8.75 18.29
CA ILE A 138 -2.29 9.41 17.23
C ILE A 138 -3.63 9.92 17.76
N VAL A 139 -4.19 10.89 17.05
CA VAL A 139 -5.58 11.36 17.23
C VAL A 139 -6.33 11.15 15.92
N THR A 140 -7.49 10.52 16.02
CA THR A 140 -8.36 10.30 14.84
C THR A 140 -9.28 11.49 14.60
N GLN A 141 -9.89 11.53 13.43
CA GLN A 141 -10.82 12.59 13.03
C GLN A 141 -11.99 12.81 14.02
N THR A 142 -12.44 11.75 14.69
CA THR A 142 -13.52 11.85 15.70
C THR A 142 -13.01 12.07 17.12
N GLY A 143 -11.71 12.32 17.30
CA GLY A 143 -11.10 12.64 18.58
C GLY A 143 -10.73 11.43 19.45
N PHE A 144 -10.73 10.21 18.91
CA PHE A 144 -10.12 9.08 19.62
C PHE A 144 -8.59 9.24 19.66
N CYS A 145 -8.03 9.06 20.83
CA CYS A 145 -6.58 9.09 21.07
C CYS A 145 -6.09 7.66 21.34
N PHE A 146 -5.15 7.20 20.56
CA PHE A 146 -4.47 5.92 20.75
C PHE A 146 -3.02 6.16 21.11
N SER A 147 -2.57 5.54 22.21
CA SER A 147 -1.17 5.63 22.67
C SER A 147 -0.33 4.50 22.06
N ALA A 148 0.91 4.82 21.65
CA ALA A 148 1.87 3.84 21.17
C ALA A 148 3.31 4.24 21.45
N GLN A 149 4.21 3.25 21.43
CA GLN A 149 5.66 3.47 21.52
C GLN A 149 6.26 3.95 20.19
N ALA A 150 5.68 3.51 19.06
CA ALA A 150 6.09 3.88 17.72
C ALA A 150 4.88 4.08 16.80
N VAL A 151 5.01 5.04 15.88
CA VAL A 151 4.01 5.29 14.83
C VAL A 151 4.69 5.21 13.47
N VAL A 152 4.15 4.36 12.60
CA VAL A 152 4.59 4.21 11.20
C VAL A 152 3.56 4.88 10.30
N LEU A 153 3.95 5.97 9.65
CA LEU A 153 3.07 6.76 8.80
C LEU A 153 3.19 6.34 7.34
N CYS A 154 2.13 5.74 6.81
CA CYS A 154 2.02 5.22 5.44
C CYS A 154 0.91 5.93 4.67
N ALA A 155 0.97 7.26 4.61
CA ALA A 155 -0.11 8.11 4.09
C ALA A 155 -0.26 8.11 2.55
N GLY A 156 0.65 7.49 1.80
CA GLY A 156 0.57 7.39 0.34
C GLY A 156 0.43 8.76 -0.34
N THR A 157 -0.62 8.94 -1.14
CA THR A 157 -0.91 10.18 -1.88
C THR A 157 -1.86 11.13 -1.13
N PHE A 158 -2.14 10.88 0.15
CA PHE A 158 -3.22 11.56 0.87
C PHE A 158 -2.80 12.86 1.56
N LEU A 159 -1.53 13.01 1.99
CA LEU A 159 -1.06 14.20 2.71
C LEU A 159 -1.20 15.45 1.83
N ASN A 160 -2.19 16.29 2.17
CA ASN A 160 -2.58 17.46 1.40
C ASN A 160 -2.69 17.17 -0.11
N GLY A 161 -3.28 16.01 -0.42
CA GLY A 161 -3.35 15.46 -1.78
C GLY A 161 -4.16 16.34 -2.73
N MET A 162 -3.77 16.33 -4.01
CA MET A 162 -4.46 17.02 -5.09
C MET A 162 -4.60 16.07 -6.27
N VAL A 163 -5.81 15.90 -6.77
CA VAL A 163 -6.10 15.13 -7.98
C VAL A 163 -6.19 16.09 -9.16
N HIS A 164 -5.54 15.73 -10.27
CA HIS A 164 -5.57 16.47 -11.52
C HIS A 164 -6.20 15.59 -12.60
N ILE A 165 -7.21 16.11 -13.31
CA ILE A 165 -7.87 15.48 -14.45
C ILE A 165 -7.89 16.50 -15.60
N GLY A 166 -6.94 16.38 -16.51
CA GLY A 166 -6.70 17.41 -17.51
C GLY A 166 -6.31 18.74 -16.83
N LEU A 167 -7.08 19.78 -17.10
CA LEU A 167 -6.89 21.12 -16.50
C LEU A 167 -7.62 21.30 -15.18
N GLU A 168 -8.56 20.42 -14.86
CA GLU A 168 -9.30 20.46 -13.61
C GLU A 168 -8.50 19.81 -12.47
N HIS A 169 -8.60 20.38 -11.28
CA HIS A 169 -7.96 19.85 -10.08
C HIS A 169 -8.80 20.11 -8.83
N TYR A 170 -8.73 19.19 -7.89
CA TYR A 170 -9.41 19.29 -6.62
C TYR A 170 -8.66 18.57 -5.50
N GLN A 171 -8.92 18.99 -4.27
CA GLN A 171 -8.26 18.39 -3.10
C GLN A 171 -8.82 16.99 -2.81
N ALA A 172 -8.01 16.00 -2.95
CA ALA A 172 -8.33 14.61 -2.64
C ALA A 172 -7.04 13.78 -2.49
N GLY A 173 -7.09 12.72 -1.71
CA GLY A 173 -5.99 11.75 -1.62
C GLY A 173 -5.95 10.82 -2.84
N ARG A 174 -7.13 10.51 -3.35
CA ARG A 174 -7.41 9.67 -4.52
C ARG A 174 -8.80 10.04 -5.03
N VAL A 175 -9.12 9.71 -6.28
CA VAL A 175 -10.48 9.90 -6.80
C VAL A 175 -11.47 9.15 -5.91
N GLY A 176 -12.42 9.88 -5.33
CA GLY A 176 -13.43 9.36 -4.41
C GLY A 176 -13.02 9.29 -2.93
N ASP A 177 -11.78 9.62 -2.60
CA ASP A 177 -11.30 9.61 -1.22
C ASP A 177 -10.76 11.00 -0.78
N PRO A 178 -11.09 11.48 0.43
CA PRO A 178 -10.66 12.79 0.90
C PRO A 178 -9.14 12.85 1.13
N ALA A 179 -8.57 14.05 1.06
CA ALA A 179 -7.18 14.29 1.43
C ALA A 179 -7.01 14.37 2.95
N SER A 180 -5.83 13.96 3.45
CA SER A 180 -5.41 14.15 4.85
C SER A 180 -4.73 15.52 4.99
N VAL A 181 -5.52 16.57 5.20
CA VAL A 181 -5.02 17.94 5.27
C VAL A 181 -4.43 18.23 6.64
N ARG A 182 -5.19 17.96 7.71
CA ARG A 182 -4.78 18.27 9.10
C ARG A 182 -3.49 17.54 9.48
N LEU A 183 -3.38 16.25 9.14
CA LEU A 183 -2.17 15.49 9.39
C LEU A 183 -0.96 16.07 8.61
N ALA A 184 -1.17 16.54 7.38
CA ALA A 184 -0.11 17.19 6.61
C ALA A 184 0.34 18.52 7.25
N GLU A 185 -0.59 19.33 7.76
CA GLU A 185 -0.30 20.55 8.51
C GLU A 185 0.47 20.23 9.78
N ARG A 186 0.06 19.20 10.52
CA ARG A 186 0.75 18.76 11.72
C ARG A 186 2.20 18.36 11.47
N LEU A 187 2.48 17.64 10.40
CA LEU A 187 3.86 17.28 10.02
C LEU A 187 4.70 18.52 9.68
N LYS A 188 4.08 19.53 9.08
CA LYS A 188 4.75 20.82 8.82
C LYS A 188 5.07 21.56 10.12
N GLU A 189 4.13 21.63 11.06
CA GLU A 189 4.34 22.23 12.40
C GLU A 189 5.48 21.56 13.17
N LEU A 190 5.64 20.25 13.00
CA LEU A 190 6.77 19.48 13.58
C LEU A 190 8.12 19.76 12.92
N GLY A 191 8.17 20.66 11.93
CA GLY A 191 9.39 21.08 11.27
C GLY A 191 9.95 20.06 10.26
N MET A 192 9.16 19.07 9.86
CA MET A 192 9.60 18.11 8.83
C MET A 192 9.64 18.79 7.47
N PRO A 193 10.77 18.71 6.73
CA PRO A 193 10.86 19.27 5.39
C PRO A 193 9.89 18.53 4.46
N GLN A 194 9.09 19.28 3.72
CA GLN A 194 8.07 18.75 2.83
C GLN A 194 8.34 19.17 1.39
N GLY A 195 8.06 18.27 0.46
CA GLY A 195 8.08 18.51 -0.98
C GLY A 195 6.82 18.00 -1.65
N ARG A 196 6.64 18.37 -2.91
CA ARG A 196 5.53 17.87 -3.74
C ARG A 196 6.06 16.87 -4.74
N LEU A 197 5.44 15.70 -4.78
CA LEU A 197 5.70 14.69 -5.78
C LEU A 197 4.43 14.50 -6.64
N LYS A 198 4.63 14.13 -7.89
CA LYS A 198 3.55 13.79 -8.81
C LYS A 198 3.58 12.28 -9.07
N THR A 199 2.41 11.66 -8.99
CA THR A 199 2.19 10.32 -9.53
C THR A 199 1.38 10.42 -10.83
N GLY A 200 1.69 9.60 -11.82
CA GLY A 200 0.93 9.51 -13.07
C GLY A 200 0.09 8.24 -13.10
N THR A 201 -1.19 8.39 -13.42
CA THR A 201 -2.07 7.24 -13.70
C THR A 201 -2.36 7.24 -15.19
N PRO A 202 -2.14 6.12 -15.92
CA PRO A 202 -2.53 6.00 -17.32
C PRO A 202 -4.02 6.24 -17.51
N ALA A 203 -4.40 6.80 -18.65
CA ALA A 203 -5.80 6.95 -19.01
C ALA A 203 -6.50 5.59 -19.03
N ARG A 204 -7.72 5.54 -18.52
CA ARG A 204 -8.59 4.36 -18.62
C ARG A 204 -9.48 4.54 -19.85
N ILE A 205 -9.26 3.69 -20.83
CA ILE A 205 -9.97 3.73 -22.10
C ILE A 205 -11.12 2.72 -22.05
N ASP A 206 -12.25 3.08 -22.62
CA ASP A 206 -13.34 2.12 -22.85
C ASP A 206 -12.88 1.10 -23.90
N GLY A 207 -12.75 -0.17 -23.51
CA GLY A 207 -12.27 -1.24 -24.37
C GLY A 207 -13.08 -1.42 -25.65
N ARG A 208 -14.36 -1.01 -25.67
CA ARG A 208 -15.22 -1.04 -26.86
C ARG A 208 -14.83 0.00 -27.93
N THR A 209 -14.03 1.00 -27.55
CA THR A 209 -13.56 2.06 -28.46
C THR A 209 -12.15 1.81 -28.99
N ILE A 210 -11.51 0.70 -28.57
CA ILE A 210 -10.15 0.35 -28.98
C ILE A 210 -10.20 -0.44 -30.29
N ASP A 211 -9.46 0.02 -31.27
CA ASP A 211 -9.21 -0.74 -32.50
C ASP A 211 -8.04 -1.71 -32.28
N PHE A 212 -8.36 -2.91 -31.77
CA PHE A 212 -7.38 -3.94 -31.49
C PHE A 212 -6.58 -4.41 -32.71
N SER A 213 -7.07 -4.19 -33.94
CA SER A 213 -6.32 -4.55 -35.15
C SER A 213 -5.04 -3.74 -35.33
N LYS A 214 -4.94 -2.58 -34.64
CA LYS A 214 -3.78 -1.69 -34.67
C LYS A 214 -2.86 -1.91 -33.46
N CYS A 215 -3.19 -2.87 -32.58
CA CYS A 215 -2.44 -3.15 -31.37
C CYS A 215 -1.59 -4.42 -31.56
N GLU A 216 -0.42 -4.41 -30.98
CA GLU A 216 0.40 -5.62 -30.84
C GLU A 216 0.02 -6.35 -29.55
N GLU A 217 -0.25 -7.64 -29.66
CA GLU A 217 -0.59 -8.47 -28.53
C GLU A 217 0.68 -8.87 -27.75
N GLN A 218 0.67 -8.64 -26.45
CA GLN A 218 1.79 -8.97 -25.54
C GLN A 218 1.35 -10.06 -24.56
N TRP A 219 1.67 -11.28 -24.89
CA TRP A 219 1.41 -12.45 -24.05
C TRP A 219 2.26 -12.47 -22.76
N GLY A 220 1.77 -13.15 -21.75
CA GLY A 220 2.57 -13.54 -20.61
C GLY A 220 3.61 -14.61 -20.98
N ASP A 221 4.53 -14.87 -20.06
CA ASP A 221 5.49 -15.96 -20.21
C ASP A 221 4.76 -17.31 -20.16
N LEU A 222 5.17 -18.25 -21.01
CA LEU A 222 4.57 -19.60 -21.09
C LEU A 222 4.84 -20.41 -19.81
N ASP A 223 6.01 -20.20 -19.22
CA ASP A 223 6.41 -20.77 -17.94
C ASP A 223 6.61 -19.61 -16.95
N PRO A 224 5.54 -19.20 -16.26
CA PRO A 224 5.56 -17.99 -15.49
C PRO A 224 6.42 -18.12 -14.23
N VAL A 225 7.33 -17.16 -14.04
CA VAL A 225 8.11 -17.05 -12.81
C VAL A 225 7.29 -16.26 -11.78
N PRO A 226 6.99 -16.85 -10.61
CA PRO A 226 6.22 -16.20 -9.57
C PRO A 226 6.93 -14.97 -9.01
N CYS A 227 6.16 -14.09 -8.36
CA CYS A 227 6.70 -12.94 -7.63
C CYS A 227 7.41 -13.35 -6.35
N LEU A 228 7.10 -14.52 -5.81
CA LEU A 228 7.80 -15.12 -4.67
C LEU A 228 9.28 -15.38 -4.98
N LEU A 229 10.12 -15.16 -3.98
CA LEU A 229 11.56 -15.49 -4.07
C LEU A 229 11.77 -17.01 -3.97
N TYR A 230 11.01 -17.64 -3.09
CA TYR A 230 10.99 -19.09 -2.91
C TYR A 230 9.64 -19.61 -3.35
N THR A 231 9.63 -20.51 -4.34
CA THR A 231 8.47 -21.35 -4.57
C THR A 231 8.38 -22.28 -3.37
N SER A 232 7.27 -22.21 -2.64
CA SER A 232 7.04 -23.15 -1.54
C SER A 232 6.74 -24.53 -2.12
N ASP A 233 7.75 -25.32 -2.39
CA ASP A 233 7.63 -26.79 -2.46
C ASP A 233 7.44 -27.38 -1.04
N ALA A 234 7.03 -26.56 -0.09
CA ALA A 234 6.67 -26.92 1.26
C ALA A 234 5.14 -26.90 1.39
N ALA A 235 4.47 -27.83 0.75
CA ALA A 235 3.13 -28.26 1.09
C ALA A 235 3.20 -29.60 1.80
#